data_2ca2f740061b2afe5e658cc396b33317
#
_entry.id   2ca2f740061b2afe5e658cc396b33317
#
_cell.length_a   1.000
_cell.length_b   1.000
_cell.length_c   1.000
_cell.angle_alpha   90.00
_cell.angle_beta   90.00
_cell.angle_gamma   90.00
#
_symmetry.space_group_name_H-M   'P 1'
#
loop_
_entity.id
_entity.type
_entity.pdbx_description
1 polymer ?
#
loop_
_entity_poly.entity_id
_entity_poly.type
_entity_poly.pdbx_seq_one_letter_code
_entity_poly.pdbx_strand_id
1 'polypeptide(L)'
;MNTIIKKAALAAAIISAPLAASAANLVGGGASLPALAYVGTNFTGTDPQSRLSTTFSDTLLTAGDDSLGDPYKQAELTQGSIFQVFQSNNSGDNASYCQTGSGTGKRVLVGANALNADGDCRDYSASPVGFSAPAGQTDPDFVGSDAPLTADDVTAFLNGPRANRQDLLQVPALGALIALPLKLGNDVFGNPISRPNLSNAQVCDIFSGDATSWDQINPTWPNQPINVVYRSDGSGTTFAFTQYLAANCNGSQVIFNTDEDFAAAAPVGDYAVGTPASGNGGIITEVSSTDWSVGFANLANVLAEQDLDYADVEGENPASTTQIAYDGNDLLTGQVLGDVNPFTGLPQPEPVSGIDSNCVLVIDPAAQLTGAYPIAAVTNLLTYTEGHTDPQALKDLVDTVVNGNSTLPTGFARLATGATASSKADTCIKTDA
;
A
#
# COMPACT_ATOMS: atom_id res chain seq x y z
N MET A 1 17.48 80.71 34.21
CA MET A 1 16.23 79.92 34.10
C MET A 1 16.50 78.82 33.07
N ASN A 2 16.85 77.61 33.50
CA ASN A 2 17.19 76.51 32.63
C ASN A 2 16.01 75.52 32.62
N THR A 3 15.37 75.43 31.47
CA THR A 3 14.25 74.49 31.28
C THR A 3 14.80 73.13 30.77
N ILE A 4 14.75 72.14 31.62
CA ILE A 4 15.15 70.74 31.29
C ILE A 4 13.96 70.05 30.58
N ILE A 5 14.13 69.77 29.29
CA ILE A 5 13.18 68.94 28.53
C ILE A 5 13.52 67.49 28.78
N LYS A 6 12.63 66.73 29.50
CA LYS A 6 12.72 65.29 29.67
C LYS A 6 12.15 64.65 28.40
N LYS A 7 13.01 63.96 27.65
CA LYS A 7 12.60 63.06 26.57
C LYS A 7 12.12 61.72 27.22
N ALA A 8 10.84 61.46 27.14
CA ALA A 8 10.30 60.16 27.45
C ALA A 8 10.52 59.24 26.22
N ALA A 9 11.33 58.22 26.38
CA ALA A 9 11.45 57.17 25.39
C ALA A 9 10.27 56.18 25.56
N LEU A 10 9.40 56.12 24.57
CA LEU A 10 8.33 55.16 24.47
C LEU A 10 8.93 53.83 23.93
N ALA A 11 9.17 52.85 24.76
CA ALA A 11 9.55 51.54 24.34
C ALA A 11 8.27 50.80 23.84
N ALA A 12 8.12 50.66 22.54
CA ALA A 12 7.11 49.82 21.95
C ALA A 12 7.54 48.35 22.16
N ALA A 13 6.93 47.65 23.10
CA ALA A 13 7.01 46.20 23.20
C ALA A 13 6.24 45.61 22.03
N ILE A 14 6.96 45.11 21.04
CA ILE A 14 6.38 44.22 20.02
C ILE A 14 6.08 42.91 20.71
N ILE A 15 4.84 42.68 21.11
CA ILE A 15 4.32 41.41 21.51
C ILE A 15 4.20 40.61 20.21
N SER A 16 5.21 39.79 19.90
CA SER A 16 5.05 38.72 18.92
C SER A 16 4.07 37.73 19.50
N ALA A 17 2.80 37.87 19.16
CA ALA A 17 1.86 36.77 19.36
C ALA A 17 2.42 35.57 18.60
N PRO A 18 2.53 34.38 19.20
CA PRO A 18 2.83 33.18 18.42
C PRO A 18 1.71 33.09 17.38
N LEU A 19 2.07 33.07 16.10
CA LEU A 19 1.15 32.64 15.06
C LEU A 19 0.76 31.21 15.49
N ALA A 20 -0.50 31.01 15.82
CA ALA A 20 -1.01 29.67 15.97
C ALA A 20 -0.75 28.98 14.63
N ALA A 21 0.14 28.01 14.61
CA ALA A 21 0.33 27.16 13.43
C ALA A 21 -1.05 26.60 13.08
N SER A 22 -1.47 26.77 11.86
CA SER A 22 -2.67 26.09 11.36
C SER A 22 -2.39 24.60 11.40
N ALA A 23 -3.37 23.81 11.82
CA ALA A 23 -3.25 22.36 11.77
C ALA A 23 -3.01 21.91 10.32
N ALA A 24 -2.04 21.03 10.12
CA ALA A 24 -1.77 20.43 8.83
C ALA A 24 -2.90 19.47 8.44
N ASN A 25 -3.17 19.36 7.14
CA ASN A 25 -4.11 18.40 6.58
C ASN A 25 -3.42 17.65 5.44
N LEU A 26 -2.78 16.53 5.77
CA LEU A 26 -2.05 15.72 4.80
C LEU A 26 -3.00 14.83 4.00
N VAL A 27 -2.94 14.90 2.69
CA VAL A 27 -3.78 14.14 1.76
C VAL A 27 -2.95 13.10 1.04
N GLY A 28 -3.28 11.84 1.25
CA GLY A 28 -2.65 10.72 0.58
C GLY A 28 -3.63 9.81 -0.13
N GLY A 29 -3.07 8.80 -0.78
CA GLY A 29 -3.83 7.75 -1.46
C GLY A 29 -2.89 6.74 -2.11
N GLY A 30 -3.46 5.76 -2.80
CA GLY A 30 -2.71 4.73 -3.49
C GLY A 30 -3.05 3.31 -3.03
N ALA A 31 -2.04 2.49 -2.76
CA ALA A 31 -2.21 1.08 -2.42
C ALA A 31 -3.27 0.84 -1.33
N SER A 32 -4.12 -0.15 -1.52
CA SER A 32 -5.10 -0.55 -0.51
C SER A 32 -4.49 -1.38 0.64
N LEU A 33 -3.32 -1.98 0.41
CA LEU A 33 -2.67 -2.86 1.37
C LEU A 33 -2.38 -2.18 2.72
N PRO A 34 -1.79 -0.98 2.83
CA PRO A 34 -1.46 -0.37 4.12
C PRO A 34 -2.67 0.21 4.88
N ALA A 35 -3.85 0.22 4.30
CA ALA A 35 -5.02 0.92 4.83
C ALA A 35 -5.36 0.52 6.28
N LEU A 36 -5.40 -0.78 6.57
CA LEU A 36 -5.67 -1.27 7.93
C LEU A 36 -4.55 -0.95 8.93
N ALA A 37 -3.31 -0.81 8.47
CA ALA A 37 -2.24 -0.35 9.34
C ALA A 37 -2.42 1.14 9.71
N TYR A 38 -2.95 1.95 8.79
CA TYR A 38 -3.21 3.36 9.06
C TYR A 38 -4.34 3.56 10.07
N VAL A 39 -5.45 2.85 9.94
CA VAL A 39 -6.66 3.09 10.75
C VAL A 39 -6.93 2.02 11.81
N GLY A 40 -6.35 0.84 11.69
CA GLY A 40 -6.52 -0.28 12.62
C GLY A 40 -7.73 -1.16 12.32
N THR A 41 -7.90 -2.23 13.11
CA THR A 41 -8.87 -3.30 12.87
C THR A 41 -10.32 -2.96 13.26
N ASN A 42 -10.54 -1.89 14.03
CA ASN A 42 -11.90 -1.42 14.33
C ASN A 42 -12.54 -0.75 13.11
N PHE A 43 -11.74 -0.37 12.15
CA PHE A 43 -12.23 0.04 10.86
C PHE A 43 -12.78 -1.19 10.15
N THR A 44 -14.05 -1.43 10.33
CA THR A 44 -14.77 -2.41 9.52
C THR A 44 -14.98 -1.76 8.16
N GLY A 45 -14.06 -2.01 7.26
CA GLY A 45 -14.06 -1.46 5.92
C GLY A 45 -15.19 -1.99 5.02
N THR A 46 -16.39 -2.01 5.57
CA THR A 46 -17.61 -2.33 4.82
C THR A 46 -18.01 -1.19 3.89
N ASP A 47 -17.40 -0.02 4.04
CA ASP A 47 -17.52 1.05 3.06
C ASP A 47 -16.17 1.38 2.41
N PRO A 48 -15.87 0.69 1.30
CA PRO A 48 -14.63 0.90 0.54
C PRO A 48 -14.54 2.27 -0.13
N GLN A 49 -15.58 3.06 -0.05
CA GLN A 49 -15.73 4.34 -0.74
C GLN A 49 -15.25 5.52 0.11
N SER A 50 -15.09 5.29 1.41
CA SER A 50 -14.70 6.35 2.33
C SER A 50 -13.20 6.61 2.29
N ARG A 51 -12.85 7.89 2.35
CA ARG A 51 -11.49 8.30 2.66
C ARG A 51 -11.18 7.96 4.12
N LEU A 52 -10.12 7.22 4.36
CA LEU A 52 -9.61 6.98 5.71
C LEU A 52 -9.07 8.30 6.28
N SER A 53 -9.45 8.68 7.48
CA SER A 53 -9.07 10.00 8.04
C SER A 53 -8.93 9.97 9.54
N THR A 54 -8.09 10.85 10.07
CA THR A 54 -7.97 11.15 11.50
C THR A 54 -9.16 11.96 12.02
N THR A 55 -9.93 12.57 11.13
CA THR A 55 -11.12 13.35 11.49
C THR A 55 -12.33 12.90 10.70
N PHE A 56 -13.52 13.06 11.30
CA PHE A 56 -14.80 12.93 10.59
C PHE A 56 -15.21 14.24 9.91
N SER A 57 -14.28 15.15 9.67
CA SER A 57 -14.58 16.45 9.09
C SER A 57 -14.84 16.34 7.61
N ASP A 58 -15.97 16.80 7.17
CA ASP A 58 -16.39 16.91 5.76
C ASP A 58 -15.38 17.65 4.87
N THR A 59 -14.44 18.38 5.47
CA THR A 59 -13.41 19.10 4.72
C THR A 59 -12.31 18.21 4.16
N LEU A 60 -12.11 17.01 4.73
CA LEU A 60 -11.17 16.01 4.24
C LEU A 60 -11.86 14.90 3.44
N LEU A 61 -13.17 14.87 3.50
CA LEU A 61 -14.02 13.96 2.78
C LEU A 61 -14.56 14.74 1.59
N THR A 62 -14.62 14.16 0.42
CA THR A 62 -15.23 14.84 -0.71
C THR A 62 -16.68 15.13 -0.39
N ALA A 63 -16.99 16.41 -0.33
CA ALA A 63 -18.36 16.84 -0.24
C ALA A 63 -19.12 16.29 -1.46
N GLY A 64 -20.14 15.49 -1.24
CA GLY A 64 -21.11 15.17 -2.27
C GLY A 64 -21.41 13.72 -2.54
N ASP A 65 -20.89 12.79 -1.75
CA ASP A 65 -21.27 11.39 -1.93
C ASP A 65 -22.35 10.90 -0.94
N ASP A 66 -23.23 11.81 -0.56
CA ASP A 66 -24.47 11.48 0.17
C ASP A 66 -25.38 10.50 -0.62
N SER A 67 -25.08 10.32 -1.93
CA SER A 67 -25.87 9.44 -2.80
C SER A 67 -25.61 7.95 -2.61
N LEU A 68 -24.54 7.58 -1.89
CA LEU A 68 -24.12 6.19 -1.70
C LEU A 68 -24.44 5.63 -0.30
N GLY A 69 -25.22 6.38 0.49
CA GLY A 69 -25.49 6.03 1.89
C GLY A 69 -24.31 6.41 2.77
N ASP A 70 -24.50 6.78 3.99
CA ASP A 70 -23.59 7.32 4.99
C ASP A 70 -22.13 6.75 4.88
N PRO A 71 -21.31 7.19 3.92
CA PRO A 71 -19.99 6.61 3.63
C PRO A 71 -18.98 6.93 4.73
N TYR A 72 -19.38 7.77 5.67
CA TYR A 72 -18.49 8.38 6.65
C TYR A 72 -18.70 7.87 8.07
N LYS A 73 -19.47 6.83 8.25
CA LYS A 73 -19.44 6.06 9.51
C LYS A 73 -18.10 5.33 9.61
N GLN A 74 -17.04 6.10 9.63
CA GLN A 74 -15.77 5.55 10.06
C GLN A 74 -15.96 5.08 11.50
N ALA A 75 -15.74 3.79 11.72
CA ALA A 75 -15.45 3.33 13.05
C ALA A 75 -14.31 4.19 13.62
N GLU A 76 -14.34 4.46 14.91
CA GLU A 76 -13.25 5.17 15.56
C GLU A 76 -11.92 4.51 15.18
N LEU A 77 -10.90 5.32 14.93
CA LEU A 77 -9.55 4.81 14.72
C LEU A 77 -9.19 3.87 15.88
N THR A 78 -8.69 2.69 15.55
CA THR A 78 -8.23 1.78 16.59
C THR A 78 -7.14 2.46 17.40
N GLN A 79 -7.26 2.42 18.72
CA GLN A 79 -6.24 2.98 19.60
C GLN A 79 -4.86 2.34 19.29
N GLY A 80 -3.88 3.17 19.07
CA GLY A 80 -2.54 2.76 18.70
C GLY A 80 -2.32 2.55 17.21
N SER A 81 -3.33 2.69 16.33
CA SER A 81 -3.12 2.69 14.89
C SER A 81 -2.23 3.86 14.44
N ILE A 82 -1.64 3.77 13.25
CA ILE A 82 -0.67 4.77 12.76
C ILE A 82 -1.28 6.18 12.77
N PHE A 83 -2.47 6.36 12.19
CA PHE A 83 -3.12 7.67 12.15
C PHE A 83 -3.52 8.17 13.54
N GLN A 84 -3.93 7.28 14.43
CA GLN A 84 -4.26 7.67 15.80
C GLN A 84 -3.00 8.12 16.57
N VAL A 85 -1.88 7.44 16.39
CA VAL A 85 -0.59 7.81 17.01
C VAL A 85 -0.08 9.13 16.42
N PHE A 86 -0.14 9.29 15.09
CA PHE A 86 0.23 10.54 14.42
C PHE A 86 -0.57 11.73 14.96
N GLN A 87 -1.89 11.64 14.99
CA GLN A 87 -2.76 12.69 15.50
C GLN A 87 -2.49 13.01 16.99
N SER A 88 -2.23 11.97 17.81
CA SER A 88 -1.98 12.16 19.23
C SER A 88 -0.66 12.85 19.52
N ASN A 89 0.36 12.59 18.71
CA ASN A 89 1.70 13.15 18.87
C ASN A 89 1.80 14.57 18.28
N ASN A 90 1.02 14.86 17.25
CA ASN A 90 1.06 16.12 16.51
C ASN A 90 -0.31 16.80 16.64
N SER A 91 -0.55 17.46 17.77
CA SER A 91 -1.84 18.03 18.15
C SER A 91 -2.39 18.97 17.08
N GLY A 92 -3.48 18.58 16.45
CA GLY A 92 -4.19 19.35 15.44
C GLY A 92 -3.87 18.91 14.01
N ASP A 93 -2.79 18.18 13.76
CA ASP A 93 -2.45 17.69 12.43
C ASP A 93 -3.31 16.47 12.06
N ASN A 94 -3.73 16.44 10.83
CA ASN A 94 -4.60 15.42 10.28
C ASN A 94 -3.96 14.76 9.07
N ALA A 95 -4.27 13.49 8.87
CA ALA A 95 -3.94 12.75 7.66
C ALA A 95 -5.17 12.05 7.11
N SER A 96 -5.25 11.94 5.81
CA SER A 96 -6.29 11.17 5.14
C SER A 96 -5.72 10.36 3.98
N TYR A 97 -6.37 9.25 3.64
CA TYR A 97 -5.87 8.31 2.65
C TYR A 97 -7.01 7.72 1.81
N CYS A 98 -6.81 7.69 0.50
CA CYS A 98 -7.76 7.15 -0.47
C CYS A 98 -7.23 5.83 -1.06
N GLN A 99 -7.97 4.75 -0.89
CA GLN A 99 -7.59 3.41 -1.37
C GLN A 99 -7.91 3.26 -2.86
N THR A 100 -6.91 3.40 -3.72
CA THR A 100 -7.10 3.39 -5.19
C THR A 100 -6.21 2.41 -5.94
N GLY A 101 -5.35 1.69 -5.22
CA GLY A 101 -4.32 0.83 -5.81
C GLY A 101 -3.01 1.57 -6.11
N SER A 102 -1.90 0.81 -6.13
CA SER A 102 -0.53 1.33 -6.31
C SER A 102 -0.36 2.04 -7.64
N GLY A 103 -0.84 1.45 -8.73
CA GLY A 103 -0.72 2.02 -10.06
C GLY A 103 -1.42 3.39 -10.19
N THR A 104 -2.62 3.57 -9.62
CA THR A 104 -3.27 4.88 -9.56
C THR A 104 -2.47 5.84 -8.70
N GLY A 105 -1.98 5.37 -7.54
CA GLY A 105 -1.13 6.16 -6.66
C GLY A 105 0.06 6.76 -7.39
N LYS A 106 0.82 5.95 -8.10
CA LYS A 106 1.99 6.41 -8.88
C LYS A 106 1.58 7.38 -9.99
N ARG A 107 0.50 7.11 -10.73
CA ARG A 107 0.01 8.05 -11.77
C ARG A 107 -0.41 9.41 -11.20
N VAL A 108 -1.02 9.44 -10.02
CA VAL A 108 -1.34 10.69 -9.34
C VAL A 108 -0.07 11.39 -8.86
N LEU A 109 0.90 10.65 -8.30
CA LEU A 109 2.18 11.20 -7.85
C LEU A 109 2.92 11.92 -8.97
N VAL A 110 3.07 11.28 -10.12
CA VAL A 110 3.79 11.86 -11.26
C VAL A 110 2.97 12.88 -12.07
N GLY A 111 1.69 13.05 -11.72
CA GLY A 111 0.78 14.00 -12.37
C GLY A 111 0.23 13.53 -13.71
N ALA A 112 0.36 12.24 -14.04
CA ALA A 112 -0.32 11.65 -15.19
C ALA A 112 -1.84 11.60 -14.99
N ASN A 113 -2.28 11.51 -13.73
CA ASN A 113 -3.68 11.63 -13.33
C ASN A 113 -3.85 12.84 -12.39
N ALA A 114 -4.98 13.53 -12.49
CA ALA A 114 -5.33 14.60 -11.56
C ALA A 114 -5.71 14.03 -10.19
N LEU A 115 -5.37 14.75 -9.11
CA LEU A 115 -5.62 14.32 -7.74
C LEU A 115 -7.11 14.05 -7.44
N ASN A 116 -8.00 14.86 -7.96
CA ASN A 116 -9.45 14.82 -7.77
C ASN A 116 -10.21 14.44 -9.04
N ALA A 117 -9.63 13.61 -9.88
CA ALA A 117 -10.24 13.22 -11.15
C ALA A 117 -11.44 12.31 -10.98
N ASP A 118 -11.64 11.57 -9.96
CA ASP A 118 -12.87 10.82 -9.66
C ASP A 118 -13.43 11.24 -8.31
N GLY A 119 -14.73 11.33 -8.22
CA GLY A 119 -15.44 11.70 -7.01
C GLY A 119 -15.34 10.69 -5.87
N ASP A 120 -14.69 9.53 -6.05
CA ASP A 120 -14.75 8.42 -5.10
C ASP A 120 -13.37 7.92 -4.67
N CYS A 121 -13.18 7.73 -3.37
CA CYS A 121 -12.06 7.00 -2.79
C CYS A 121 -12.40 5.52 -2.70
N ARG A 122 -12.51 4.84 -3.82
CA ARG A 122 -12.96 3.45 -3.86
C ARG A 122 -11.80 2.48 -3.96
N ASP A 123 -11.73 1.55 -3.04
CA ASP A 123 -10.90 0.35 -3.14
C ASP A 123 -11.43 -0.60 -4.23
N TYR A 124 -12.75 -0.60 -4.48
CA TYR A 124 -13.41 -1.52 -5.40
C TYR A 124 -13.75 -0.92 -6.76
N SER A 125 -13.24 0.26 -7.07
CA SER A 125 -13.43 0.81 -8.41
C SER A 125 -12.57 0.05 -9.42
N ALA A 126 -13.16 -0.41 -10.50
CA ALA A 126 -12.45 -1.08 -11.57
C ALA A 126 -11.43 -0.18 -12.29
N SER A 127 -11.53 1.14 -12.14
CA SER A 127 -10.64 2.11 -12.81
C SER A 127 -10.58 3.44 -12.06
N PRO A 128 -10.10 3.47 -10.80
CA PRO A 128 -9.92 4.73 -10.09
C PRO A 128 -8.85 5.55 -10.80
N VAL A 129 -9.06 6.87 -10.95
CA VAL A 129 -8.14 7.76 -11.64
C VAL A 129 -7.55 8.85 -10.75
N GLY A 130 -8.11 9.09 -9.55
CA GLY A 130 -7.65 10.11 -8.60
C GLY A 130 -7.92 9.72 -7.15
N PHE A 131 -7.69 10.67 -6.23
CA PHE A 131 -7.84 10.45 -4.79
C PHE A 131 -9.06 11.13 -4.18
N SER A 132 -9.89 11.77 -4.98
CA SER A 132 -11.05 12.48 -4.45
C SER A 132 -10.68 13.49 -3.36
N ALA A 133 -9.65 14.29 -3.59
CA ALA A 133 -9.08 15.20 -2.60
C ALA A 133 -10.00 16.38 -2.29
N PRO A 134 -9.82 17.03 -1.14
CA PRO A 134 -10.52 18.26 -0.80
C PRO A 134 -10.38 19.35 -1.87
N ALA A 135 -11.39 20.20 -2.00
CA ALA A 135 -11.39 21.28 -2.97
C ALA A 135 -10.17 22.21 -2.75
N GLY A 136 -9.49 22.52 -3.83
CA GLY A 136 -8.32 23.42 -3.81
C GLY A 136 -6.96 22.72 -3.68
N GLN A 137 -6.91 21.45 -3.32
CA GLN A 137 -5.68 20.67 -3.38
C GLN A 137 -5.50 20.09 -4.78
N THR A 138 -4.30 20.21 -5.31
CA THR A 138 -3.96 19.74 -6.67
C THR A 138 -2.98 18.58 -6.67
N ASP A 139 -2.18 18.43 -5.61
CA ASP A 139 -1.10 17.47 -5.48
C ASP A 139 -1.25 16.66 -4.20
N PRO A 140 -0.91 15.36 -4.20
CA PRO A 140 -0.89 14.57 -2.98
C PRO A 140 0.28 15.01 -2.08
N ASP A 141 0.10 14.90 -0.76
CA ASP A 141 1.21 15.04 0.18
C ASP A 141 2.02 13.76 0.24
N PHE A 142 1.37 12.61 0.16
CA PHE A 142 2.02 11.30 0.14
C PHE A 142 1.23 10.27 -0.65
N VAL A 143 1.92 9.24 -1.08
CA VAL A 143 1.33 8.10 -1.81
C VAL A 143 1.84 6.80 -1.20
N GLY A 144 0.94 5.84 -0.99
CA GLY A 144 1.30 4.46 -0.69
C GLY A 144 1.41 3.64 -1.97
N SER A 145 2.47 2.85 -2.10
CA SER A 145 2.61 1.93 -3.22
C SER A 145 3.36 0.67 -2.80
N ASP A 146 2.76 -0.49 -3.06
CA ASP A 146 3.42 -1.77 -2.80
C ASP A 146 4.31 -2.19 -3.98
N ALA A 147 4.15 -1.51 -5.13
CA ALA A 147 5.09 -1.57 -6.25
C ALA A 147 6.01 -0.35 -6.20
N PRO A 148 7.33 -0.52 -6.08
CA PRO A 148 8.27 0.59 -6.09
C PRO A 148 8.21 1.42 -7.38
N LEU A 149 8.81 2.62 -7.34
CA LEU A 149 9.00 3.45 -8.53
C LEU A 149 9.80 2.70 -9.59
N THR A 150 9.38 2.89 -10.83
CA THR A 150 10.09 2.43 -12.02
C THR A 150 10.87 3.57 -12.68
N ALA A 151 11.77 3.24 -13.60
CA ALA A 151 12.43 4.25 -14.43
C ALA A 151 11.43 5.06 -15.27
N ASP A 152 10.35 4.43 -15.71
CA ASP A 152 9.26 5.11 -16.42
C ASP A 152 8.49 6.07 -15.52
N ASP A 153 8.24 5.73 -14.26
CA ASP A 153 7.62 6.64 -13.29
C ASP A 153 8.48 7.91 -13.09
N VAL A 154 9.80 7.73 -12.94
CA VAL A 154 10.74 8.87 -12.82
C VAL A 154 10.75 9.72 -14.10
N THR A 155 10.75 9.08 -15.25
CA THR A 155 10.69 9.77 -16.56
C THR A 155 9.38 10.56 -16.71
N ALA A 156 8.26 9.96 -16.31
CA ALA A 156 6.96 10.62 -16.33
C ALA A 156 6.91 11.82 -15.36
N PHE A 157 7.51 11.70 -14.18
CA PHE A 157 7.65 12.81 -13.23
C PHE A 157 8.46 13.97 -13.83
N LEU A 158 9.65 13.69 -14.35
CA LEU A 158 10.57 14.71 -14.90
C LEU A 158 9.98 15.48 -16.09
N ASN A 159 9.15 14.82 -16.89
CA ASN A 159 8.49 15.40 -18.06
C ASN A 159 7.07 15.89 -17.77
N GLY A 160 6.57 15.65 -16.58
CA GLY A 160 5.20 15.91 -16.17
C GLY A 160 4.98 17.27 -15.51
N PRO A 161 3.73 17.57 -15.15
CA PRO A 161 3.36 18.85 -14.52
C PRO A 161 3.95 19.03 -13.12
N ARG A 162 4.49 17.97 -12.52
CA ARG A 162 5.03 17.98 -11.14
C ARG A 162 6.56 18.06 -11.08
N ALA A 163 7.23 18.27 -12.19
CA ALA A 163 8.68 18.46 -12.23
C ALA A 163 9.18 19.66 -11.39
N ASN A 164 8.30 20.62 -11.10
CA ASN A 164 8.59 21.75 -10.21
C ASN A 164 8.68 21.38 -8.73
N ARG A 165 8.38 20.14 -8.36
CA ARG A 165 8.51 19.58 -7.00
C ARG A 165 9.92 19.05 -6.71
N GLN A 166 10.87 19.33 -7.57
CA GLN A 166 12.29 18.99 -7.57
C GLN A 166 12.56 17.50 -7.75
N ASP A 167 12.46 16.71 -6.68
CA ASP A 167 12.78 15.29 -6.71
C ASP A 167 11.66 14.44 -6.10
N LEU A 168 11.69 13.15 -6.36
CA LEU A 168 10.88 12.15 -5.68
C LEU A 168 11.62 11.59 -4.47
N LEU A 169 10.87 11.36 -3.40
CA LEU A 169 11.28 10.55 -2.26
C LEU A 169 10.55 9.21 -2.30
N GLN A 170 11.27 8.12 -2.16
CA GLN A 170 10.73 6.79 -1.91
C GLN A 170 11.40 6.15 -0.72
N VAL A 171 10.60 5.67 0.23
CA VAL A 171 11.09 4.88 1.37
C VAL A 171 10.24 3.63 1.58
N PRO A 172 10.85 2.45 1.81
CA PRO A 172 10.13 1.27 2.29
C PRO A 172 9.51 1.58 3.67
N ALA A 173 8.21 1.40 3.79
CA ALA A 173 7.45 1.86 4.96
C ALA A 173 7.06 0.71 5.90
N LEU A 174 6.36 -0.29 5.40
CA LEU A 174 5.87 -1.44 6.17
C LEU A 174 6.03 -2.72 5.35
N GLY A 175 6.26 -3.82 6.04
CA GLY A 175 6.05 -5.15 5.50
C GLY A 175 4.60 -5.60 5.73
N ALA A 176 4.05 -6.36 4.80
CA ALA A 176 2.72 -6.94 4.92
C ALA A 176 2.67 -8.36 4.34
N LEU A 177 1.92 -9.26 4.96
CA LEU A 177 1.72 -10.62 4.47
C LEU A 177 0.53 -10.68 3.52
N ILE A 178 0.70 -11.43 2.44
CA ILE A 178 -0.35 -11.72 1.47
C ILE A 178 -0.82 -13.15 1.73
N ALA A 179 -2.05 -13.30 2.19
CA ALA A 179 -2.67 -14.60 2.38
C ALA A 179 -3.32 -15.09 1.09
N LEU A 180 -3.55 -16.38 1.02
CA LEU A 180 -4.34 -17.04 -0.02
C LEU A 180 -5.73 -17.39 0.55
N PRO A 181 -6.70 -16.44 0.55
CA PRO A 181 -8.06 -16.76 0.95
C PRO A 181 -8.67 -17.78 0.01
N LEU A 182 -9.45 -18.71 0.56
CA LEU A 182 -10.08 -19.78 -0.21
C LEU A 182 -11.41 -20.19 0.42
N LYS A 183 -12.30 -20.71 -0.43
CA LYS A 183 -13.57 -21.28 -0.02
C LYS A 183 -13.70 -22.68 -0.59
N LEU A 184 -13.29 -23.66 0.20
CA LEU A 184 -13.38 -25.08 -0.15
C LEU A 184 -14.57 -25.74 0.57
N GLY A 185 -15.00 -26.87 0.06
CA GLY A 185 -16.07 -27.68 0.66
C GLY A 185 -15.51 -28.82 1.50
N ASN A 186 -16.09 -30.01 1.32
CA ASN A 186 -15.66 -31.23 1.99
C ASN A 186 -14.77 -32.09 1.06
N ASP A 187 -13.89 -32.85 1.68
CA ASP A 187 -13.13 -33.92 0.99
C ASP A 187 -14.03 -35.06 0.50
N VAL A 188 -13.47 -36.02 -0.22
CA VAL A 188 -14.22 -37.17 -0.74
C VAL A 188 -14.75 -38.12 0.36
N PHE A 189 -14.32 -37.91 1.60
CA PHE A 189 -14.79 -38.64 2.78
C PHE A 189 -15.84 -37.90 3.58
N GLY A 190 -16.17 -36.66 3.18
CA GLY A 190 -17.16 -35.80 3.83
C GLY A 190 -16.63 -34.92 4.96
N ASN A 191 -15.32 -34.84 5.15
CA ASN A 191 -14.72 -33.95 6.14
C ASN A 191 -14.50 -32.54 5.57
N PRO A 192 -14.74 -31.47 6.33
CA PRO A 192 -14.45 -30.13 5.89
C PRO A 192 -12.95 -29.96 5.54
N ILE A 193 -12.67 -29.40 4.36
CA ILE A 193 -11.32 -28.96 4.01
C ILE A 193 -11.15 -27.57 4.62
N SER A 194 -10.38 -27.51 5.69
CA SER A 194 -10.13 -26.28 6.41
C SER A 194 -8.63 -26.06 6.49
N ARG A 195 -8.21 -24.85 6.21
CA ARG A 195 -6.84 -24.38 6.33
C ARG A 195 -5.80 -25.32 5.71
N PRO A 196 -5.89 -25.55 4.39
CA PRO A 196 -4.96 -26.45 3.74
C PRO A 196 -3.54 -25.86 3.76
N ASN A 197 -2.55 -26.76 3.82
CA ASN A 197 -1.17 -26.40 3.58
C ASN A 197 -0.84 -26.66 2.10
N LEU A 198 -0.44 -25.62 1.38
CA LEU A 198 -0.02 -25.70 -0.01
C LEU A 198 1.50 -25.60 -0.09
N SER A 199 2.13 -26.41 -0.90
CA SER A 199 3.53 -26.23 -1.27
C SER A 199 3.66 -25.11 -2.31
N ASN A 200 4.86 -24.54 -2.47
CA ASN A 200 5.16 -23.58 -3.55
C ASN A 200 4.76 -24.16 -4.92
N ALA A 201 5.04 -25.43 -5.17
CA ALA A 201 4.66 -26.09 -6.42
C ALA A 201 3.14 -26.10 -6.64
N GLN A 202 2.35 -26.39 -5.60
CA GLN A 202 0.88 -26.38 -5.70
C GLN A 202 0.34 -24.95 -5.90
N VAL A 203 0.93 -23.95 -5.26
CA VAL A 203 0.59 -22.56 -5.53
C VAL A 203 0.90 -22.21 -6.99
N CYS A 204 2.06 -22.63 -7.50
CA CYS A 204 2.42 -22.44 -8.90
C CYS A 204 1.41 -23.10 -9.85
N ASP A 205 1.06 -24.36 -9.62
CA ASP A 205 0.13 -25.12 -10.45
C ASP A 205 -1.28 -24.48 -10.47
N ILE A 206 -1.73 -23.93 -9.34
CA ILE A 206 -3.01 -23.23 -9.22
C ILE A 206 -2.99 -21.93 -10.04
N PHE A 207 -1.98 -21.10 -9.81
CA PHE A 207 -1.95 -19.75 -10.40
C PHE A 207 -1.37 -19.70 -11.81
N SER A 208 -0.77 -20.78 -12.31
CA SER A 208 -0.44 -20.95 -13.73
C SER A 208 -1.60 -21.53 -14.55
N GLY A 209 -2.58 -22.16 -13.89
CA GLY A 209 -3.64 -22.92 -14.55
C GLY A 209 -3.21 -24.33 -14.97
N ASP A 210 -2.01 -24.79 -14.58
CA ASP A 210 -1.57 -26.18 -14.81
C ASP A 210 -2.48 -27.15 -14.06
N ALA A 211 -2.92 -26.79 -12.85
CA ALA A 211 -4.01 -27.48 -12.16
C ALA A 211 -5.34 -26.77 -12.44
N THR A 212 -6.30 -27.49 -13.01
CA THR A 212 -7.64 -27.00 -13.34
C THR A 212 -8.72 -27.47 -12.38
N SER A 213 -8.39 -28.47 -11.53
CA SER A 213 -9.31 -29.02 -10.54
C SER A 213 -8.60 -29.36 -9.23
N TRP A 214 -9.33 -29.28 -8.13
CA TRP A 214 -8.78 -29.44 -6.77
C TRP A 214 -8.27 -30.84 -6.47
N ASP A 215 -8.76 -31.92 -7.13
CA ASP A 215 -8.23 -33.26 -7.02
C ASP A 215 -6.82 -33.42 -7.60
N GLN A 216 -6.41 -32.52 -8.50
CA GLN A 216 -5.02 -32.47 -8.99
C GLN A 216 -4.06 -31.88 -7.93
N ILE A 217 -4.55 -31.03 -7.04
CA ILE A 217 -3.79 -30.48 -5.91
C ILE A 217 -3.71 -31.49 -4.78
N ASN A 218 -4.82 -32.13 -4.44
CA ASN A 218 -4.86 -33.21 -3.45
C ASN A 218 -5.87 -34.31 -3.88
N PRO A 219 -5.43 -35.56 -4.09
CA PRO A 219 -6.29 -36.64 -4.54
C PRO A 219 -7.45 -36.99 -3.59
N THR A 220 -7.43 -36.50 -2.34
CA THR A 220 -8.55 -36.66 -1.41
C THR A 220 -9.60 -35.57 -1.52
N TRP A 221 -9.36 -34.56 -2.33
CA TRP A 221 -10.32 -33.50 -2.60
C TRP A 221 -11.19 -33.86 -3.80
N PRO A 222 -12.42 -33.36 -3.90
CA PRO A 222 -13.29 -33.69 -5.01
C PRO A 222 -12.82 -33.02 -6.31
N ASN A 223 -13.19 -33.64 -7.43
CA ASN A 223 -12.97 -33.07 -8.76
C ASN A 223 -13.91 -31.89 -8.96
N GLN A 224 -13.49 -30.75 -8.46
CA GLN A 224 -14.15 -29.45 -8.61
C GLN A 224 -13.21 -28.49 -9.33
N PRO A 225 -13.71 -27.64 -10.23
CA PRO A 225 -12.87 -26.67 -10.91
C PRO A 225 -12.25 -25.69 -9.92
N ILE A 226 -11.01 -25.28 -10.18
CA ILE A 226 -10.35 -24.20 -9.42
C ILE A 226 -10.81 -22.87 -9.99
N ASN A 227 -11.48 -22.04 -9.16
CA ASN A 227 -11.87 -20.70 -9.51
C ASN A 227 -10.85 -19.70 -8.93
N VAL A 228 -9.93 -19.21 -9.77
CA VAL A 228 -8.93 -18.22 -9.35
C VAL A 228 -9.57 -16.84 -9.36
N VAL A 229 -9.48 -16.11 -8.24
CA VAL A 229 -9.91 -14.71 -8.13
C VAL A 229 -8.67 -13.83 -8.11
N TYR A 230 -8.59 -12.89 -9.04
CA TYR A 230 -7.42 -12.03 -9.21
C TYR A 230 -7.79 -10.55 -9.32
N ARG A 231 -6.82 -9.67 -9.08
CA ARG A 231 -7.00 -8.21 -9.14
C ARG A 231 -7.21 -7.74 -10.57
N SER A 232 -8.25 -6.93 -10.77
CA SER A 232 -8.56 -6.27 -12.05
C SER A 232 -8.01 -4.84 -12.14
N ASP A 233 -7.56 -4.28 -11.02
CA ASP A 233 -6.93 -2.96 -10.92
C ASP A 233 -5.40 -3.09 -10.91
N GLY A 234 -4.69 -2.02 -11.23
CA GLY A 234 -3.23 -1.94 -11.07
C GLY A 234 -2.86 -2.01 -9.59
N SER A 235 -2.37 -3.16 -9.16
CA SER A 235 -2.27 -3.54 -7.76
C SER A 235 -0.85 -3.87 -7.33
N GLY A 236 -0.36 -3.17 -6.31
CA GLY A 236 0.90 -3.55 -5.67
C GLY A 236 0.83 -4.87 -4.90
N THR A 237 -0.36 -5.29 -4.44
CA THR A 237 -0.55 -6.65 -3.91
C THR A 237 -0.33 -7.70 -4.99
N THR A 238 -0.81 -7.42 -6.22
CA THR A 238 -0.52 -8.25 -7.40
C THR A 238 0.97 -8.24 -7.70
N PHE A 239 1.61 -7.06 -7.71
CA PHE A 239 3.05 -6.95 -7.92
C PHE A 239 3.84 -7.86 -6.96
N ALA A 240 3.58 -7.76 -5.66
CA ALA A 240 4.28 -8.57 -4.66
C ALA A 240 3.96 -10.07 -4.78
N PHE A 241 2.72 -10.43 -5.10
CA PHE A 241 2.34 -11.82 -5.30
C PHE A 241 2.96 -12.40 -6.57
N THR A 242 2.97 -11.68 -7.67
CA THR A 242 3.61 -12.11 -8.92
C THR A 242 5.13 -12.16 -8.80
N GLN A 243 5.74 -11.29 -7.98
CA GLN A 243 7.15 -11.40 -7.61
C GLN A 243 7.44 -12.71 -6.88
N TYR A 244 6.59 -13.11 -5.91
CA TYR A 244 6.71 -14.41 -5.27
C TYR A 244 6.56 -15.55 -6.28
N LEU A 245 5.58 -15.49 -7.19
CA LEU A 245 5.42 -16.51 -8.24
C LEU A 245 6.64 -16.55 -9.15
N ALA A 246 7.16 -15.41 -9.61
CA ALA A 246 8.36 -15.34 -10.43
C ALA A 246 9.57 -16.00 -9.74
N ALA A 247 9.75 -15.74 -8.44
CA ALA A 247 10.86 -16.28 -7.68
C ALA A 247 10.76 -17.79 -7.41
N ASN A 248 9.55 -18.35 -7.29
CA ASN A 248 9.34 -19.73 -6.84
C ASN A 248 8.84 -20.66 -7.94
N CYS A 249 8.21 -20.14 -9.01
CA CYS A 249 7.59 -20.94 -10.07
C CYS A 249 8.44 -21.04 -11.34
N ASN A 250 9.38 -20.13 -11.54
CA ASN A 250 10.22 -20.10 -12.73
C ASN A 250 11.29 -21.20 -12.68
N GLY A 251 11.10 -22.24 -13.38
CA GLY A 251 12.00 -23.40 -13.41
C GLY A 251 11.49 -24.55 -14.27
N SER A 252 10.23 -24.47 -14.68
CA SER A 252 9.60 -25.39 -15.63
C SER A 252 9.18 -24.66 -16.90
N GLN A 253 8.04 -24.84 -17.46
CA GLN A 253 7.70 -24.26 -18.78
C GLN A 253 6.99 -22.90 -18.73
N VAL A 254 6.70 -22.42 -17.55
CA VAL A 254 5.88 -21.22 -17.33
C VAL A 254 6.74 -20.16 -16.65
N ILE A 255 6.81 -18.97 -17.21
CA ILE A 255 7.52 -17.83 -16.62
C ILE A 255 6.47 -16.80 -16.17
N PHE A 256 6.34 -16.63 -14.87
CA PHE A 256 5.64 -15.48 -14.31
C PHE A 256 6.54 -14.26 -14.41
N ASN A 257 5.96 -13.14 -14.80
CA ASN A 257 6.60 -11.84 -14.70
C ASN A 257 6.06 -11.10 -13.48
N THR A 258 6.88 -10.31 -12.83
CA THR A 258 6.43 -9.39 -11.80
C THR A 258 5.70 -8.21 -12.46
N ASP A 259 4.43 -8.01 -12.13
CA ASP A 259 3.59 -6.96 -12.70
C ASP A 259 2.49 -6.54 -11.71
N GLU A 260 1.99 -5.33 -11.84
CA GLU A 260 0.81 -4.83 -11.13
C GLU A 260 -0.51 -5.33 -11.76
N ASP A 261 -0.47 -5.83 -12.98
CA ASP A 261 -1.58 -6.47 -13.72
C ASP A 261 -1.35 -7.99 -13.75
N PHE A 262 -2.25 -8.72 -13.10
CA PHE A 262 -2.13 -10.17 -13.02
C PHE A 262 -2.24 -10.85 -14.38
N ALA A 263 -3.05 -10.32 -15.29
CA ALA A 263 -3.18 -10.88 -16.65
C ALA A 263 -1.91 -10.68 -17.48
N ALA A 264 -1.14 -9.62 -17.20
CA ALA A 264 0.17 -9.38 -17.83
C ALA A 264 1.28 -10.22 -17.20
N ALA A 265 1.18 -10.50 -15.90
CA ALA A 265 2.16 -11.27 -15.14
C ALA A 265 2.09 -12.77 -15.42
N ALA A 266 0.87 -13.30 -15.60
CA ALA A 266 0.64 -14.73 -15.78
C ALA A 266 0.90 -15.16 -17.23
N PRO A 267 1.37 -16.40 -17.45
CA PRO A 267 1.53 -16.93 -18.80
C PRO A 267 0.20 -16.93 -19.54
N VAL A 268 0.24 -16.34 -20.71
CA VAL A 268 -0.93 -16.23 -21.59
C VAL A 268 -1.34 -17.61 -22.11
N GLY A 269 -2.52 -18.06 -21.77
CA GLY A 269 -3.12 -19.22 -22.42
C GLY A 269 -4.27 -19.86 -21.65
N ASP A 270 -4.15 -19.98 -20.35
CA ASP A 270 -5.06 -20.83 -19.59
C ASP A 270 -5.92 -20.09 -18.57
N TYR A 271 -5.76 -18.77 -18.42
CA TYR A 271 -6.56 -17.91 -17.53
C TYR A 271 -7.99 -17.61 -18.02
N ALA A 272 -8.51 -18.43 -18.92
CA ALA A 272 -9.89 -18.29 -19.36
C ALA A 272 -10.95 -18.50 -18.24
N VAL A 273 -10.54 -18.82 -17.01
CA VAL A 273 -11.43 -19.24 -15.92
C VAL A 273 -11.29 -18.38 -14.66
N GLY A 274 -10.49 -17.32 -14.67
CA GLY A 274 -10.32 -16.46 -13.51
C GLY A 274 -11.42 -15.40 -13.42
N THR A 275 -11.80 -15.04 -12.18
CA THR A 275 -12.75 -13.96 -11.90
C THR A 275 -12.00 -12.70 -11.48
N PRO A 276 -12.13 -11.59 -12.22
CA PRO A 276 -11.51 -10.34 -11.83
C PRO A 276 -12.27 -9.66 -10.69
N ALA A 277 -11.54 -9.12 -9.70
CA ALA A 277 -12.09 -8.36 -8.60
C ALA A 277 -11.20 -7.16 -8.25
N SER A 278 -11.78 -6.05 -7.83
CA SER A 278 -11.03 -4.83 -7.56
C SER A 278 -10.73 -4.66 -6.07
N GLY A 279 -9.49 -4.33 -5.72
CA GLY A 279 -9.02 -4.16 -4.35
C GLY A 279 -8.97 -5.46 -3.53
N ASN A 280 -8.35 -5.41 -2.34
CA ASN A 280 -8.34 -6.55 -1.41
C ASN A 280 -9.76 -6.95 -0.99
N GLY A 281 -10.62 -5.98 -0.77
CA GLY A 281 -12.01 -6.23 -0.38
C GLY A 281 -12.82 -6.92 -1.48
N GLY A 282 -12.60 -6.56 -2.75
CA GLY A 282 -13.24 -7.22 -3.89
C GLY A 282 -12.82 -8.69 -4.00
N ILE A 283 -11.53 -8.99 -3.82
CA ILE A 283 -11.03 -10.38 -3.76
C ILE A 283 -11.75 -11.17 -2.66
N ILE A 284 -11.83 -10.60 -1.46
CA ILE A 284 -12.46 -11.25 -0.30
C ILE A 284 -13.94 -11.52 -0.57
N THR A 285 -14.66 -10.53 -1.07
CA THR A 285 -16.10 -10.65 -1.41
C THR A 285 -16.33 -11.74 -2.46
N GLU A 286 -15.51 -11.76 -3.51
CA GLU A 286 -15.67 -12.75 -4.59
C GLU A 286 -15.32 -14.16 -4.12
N VAL A 287 -14.23 -14.34 -3.37
CA VAL A 287 -13.87 -15.66 -2.81
C VAL A 287 -14.93 -16.12 -1.81
N SER A 288 -15.46 -15.24 -0.95
CA SER A 288 -16.51 -15.60 0.01
C SER A 288 -17.81 -16.03 -0.67
N SER A 289 -18.10 -15.53 -1.86
CA SER A 289 -19.33 -15.83 -2.60
C SER A 289 -19.21 -17.02 -3.57
N THR A 290 -17.97 -17.38 -3.94
CA THR A 290 -17.70 -18.39 -4.97
C THR A 290 -17.13 -19.67 -4.37
N ASP A 291 -17.88 -20.76 -4.44
CA ASP A 291 -17.39 -22.05 -3.96
C ASP A 291 -16.22 -22.57 -4.81
N TRP A 292 -15.29 -23.27 -4.19
CA TRP A 292 -14.09 -23.85 -4.81
C TRP A 292 -13.18 -22.78 -5.42
N SER A 293 -13.14 -21.61 -4.81
CA SER A 293 -12.32 -20.49 -5.21
C SER A 293 -11.08 -20.32 -4.34
N VAL A 294 -10.10 -19.61 -4.89
CA VAL A 294 -8.89 -19.15 -4.23
C VAL A 294 -8.50 -17.80 -4.83
N GLY A 295 -7.99 -16.92 -3.98
CA GLY A 295 -7.46 -15.61 -4.41
C GLY A 295 -6.20 -15.25 -3.63
N PHE A 296 -5.78 -14.01 -3.73
CA PHE A 296 -4.69 -13.44 -2.93
C PHE A 296 -5.08 -12.05 -2.43
N ALA A 297 -4.87 -11.80 -1.15
CA ALA A 297 -5.20 -10.53 -0.53
C ALA A 297 -4.33 -10.28 0.71
N ASN A 298 -4.28 -9.04 1.18
CA ASN A 298 -3.61 -8.73 2.45
C ASN A 298 -4.21 -9.56 3.60
N LEU A 299 -3.35 -10.17 4.40
CA LEU A 299 -3.77 -11.04 5.52
C LEU A 299 -4.71 -10.32 6.49
N ALA A 300 -4.45 -9.05 6.82
CA ALA A 300 -5.29 -8.33 7.76
C ALA A 300 -6.74 -8.17 7.25
N ASN A 301 -6.93 -8.00 5.94
CA ASN A 301 -8.25 -7.99 5.33
C ASN A 301 -8.92 -9.37 5.37
N VAL A 302 -8.15 -10.44 5.13
CA VAL A 302 -8.67 -11.82 5.22
C VAL A 302 -9.12 -12.16 6.64
N LEU A 303 -8.32 -11.77 7.65
CA LEU A 303 -8.65 -12.02 9.06
C LEU A 303 -9.84 -11.18 9.57
N ALA A 304 -10.16 -10.08 8.92
CA ALA A 304 -11.35 -9.29 9.24
C ALA A 304 -12.64 -9.99 8.81
N GLU A 305 -12.57 -10.91 7.85
CA GLU A 305 -13.71 -11.72 7.38
C GLU A 305 -13.76 -13.04 8.15
N GLN A 306 -14.73 -13.18 9.06
CA GLN A 306 -14.77 -14.29 10.03
C GLN A 306 -15.03 -15.65 9.42
N ASP A 307 -15.70 -15.73 8.30
CA ASP A 307 -16.13 -16.97 7.65
C ASP A 307 -15.23 -17.38 6.47
N LEU A 308 -14.14 -16.66 6.24
CA LEU A 308 -13.21 -16.94 5.14
C LEU A 308 -11.97 -17.67 5.64
N ASP A 309 -11.71 -18.82 5.02
CA ASP A 309 -10.51 -19.60 5.30
C ASP A 309 -9.33 -19.15 4.42
N TYR A 310 -8.12 -19.58 4.77
CA TYR A 310 -6.91 -19.26 4.01
C TYR A 310 -5.88 -20.38 4.13
N ALA A 311 -4.99 -20.51 3.15
CA ALA A 311 -3.97 -21.55 3.14
C ALA A 311 -2.75 -21.19 4.01
N ASP A 312 -2.16 -22.20 4.62
CA ASP A 312 -0.75 -22.20 5.00
C ASP A 312 0.10 -22.45 3.74
N VAL A 313 1.32 -21.92 3.66
CA VAL A 313 2.23 -22.16 2.53
C VAL A 313 3.56 -22.68 3.05
N GLU A 314 4.07 -23.77 2.48
CA GLU A 314 5.28 -24.46 2.92
C GLU A 314 5.27 -24.85 4.41
N GLY A 315 4.09 -25.08 4.98
CA GLY A 315 3.90 -25.38 6.39
C GLY A 315 3.88 -24.16 7.31
N GLU A 316 4.05 -22.98 6.76
CA GLU A 316 4.05 -21.73 7.50
C GLU A 316 2.67 -21.08 7.49
N ASN A 317 2.22 -20.69 8.68
CA ASN A 317 0.95 -20.00 8.86
C ASN A 317 1.15 -18.48 8.80
N PRO A 318 0.51 -17.76 7.86
CA PRO A 318 0.66 -16.32 7.78
C PRO A 318 0.28 -15.59 9.08
N ALA A 319 -0.78 -16.04 9.77
CA ALA A 319 -1.22 -15.38 11.02
C ALA A 319 -0.27 -15.63 12.21
N SER A 320 0.63 -16.59 12.13
CA SER A 320 1.66 -16.85 13.13
C SER A 320 2.99 -16.16 12.82
N THR A 321 3.14 -15.61 11.64
CA THR A 321 4.34 -14.87 11.24
C THR A 321 4.32 -13.48 11.84
N THR A 322 5.23 -13.22 12.77
CA THR A 322 5.28 -11.95 13.52
C THR A 322 6.35 -11.00 13.01
N GLN A 323 7.22 -11.44 12.11
CA GLN A 323 8.32 -10.65 11.57
C GLN A 323 8.36 -10.79 10.05
N ILE A 324 8.46 -9.66 9.38
CA ILE A 324 8.76 -9.56 7.95
C ILE A 324 10.14 -8.90 7.90
N ALA A 325 11.18 -9.72 7.95
CA ALA A 325 12.55 -9.25 8.06
C ALA A 325 13.25 -9.41 6.71
N TYR A 326 13.64 -8.27 6.16
CA TYR A 326 14.62 -8.20 5.08
C TYR A 326 15.98 -7.83 5.67
N ASP A 327 17.07 -8.39 5.13
CA ASP A 327 18.42 -8.05 5.53
C ASP A 327 18.71 -6.57 5.19
N GLY A 328 19.56 -5.93 5.96
CA GLY A 328 20.03 -4.58 5.65
C GLY A 328 20.77 -4.47 4.31
N ASN A 329 21.28 -5.58 3.79
CA ASN A 329 21.86 -5.66 2.45
C ASN A 329 20.80 -5.67 1.33
N ASP A 330 19.55 -5.99 1.66
CA ASP A 330 18.43 -5.97 0.71
C ASP A 330 17.94 -4.54 0.44
N LEU A 331 18.39 -3.55 1.21
CA LEU A 331 18.04 -2.15 1.02
C LEU A 331 18.99 -1.48 0.02
N LEU A 332 18.49 -1.22 -1.17
CA LEU A 332 19.20 -0.51 -2.22
C LEU A 332 18.91 1.00 -2.15
N THR A 333 19.95 1.82 -2.32
CA THR A 333 19.85 3.29 -2.38
C THR A 333 20.15 3.78 -3.79
N GLY A 334 19.35 4.72 -4.28
CA GLY A 334 19.55 5.34 -5.59
C GLY A 334 19.20 4.42 -6.75
N GLN A 335 18.33 3.46 -6.51
CA GLN A 335 17.85 2.54 -7.53
C GLN A 335 16.33 2.55 -7.61
N VAL A 336 15.83 2.33 -8.80
CA VAL A 336 14.42 2.11 -9.13
C VAL A 336 14.29 0.77 -9.87
N LEU A 337 13.08 0.36 -10.14
CA LEU A 337 12.85 -0.85 -10.91
C LEU A 337 12.99 -0.54 -12.41
N GLY A 338 13.82 -1.30 -13.09
CA GLY A 338 13.93 -1.35 -14.53
C GLY A 338 13.13 -2.51 -15.12
N ASP A 339 13.50 -2.92 -16.33
CA ASP A 339 12.85 -3.99 -17.07
C ASP A 339 12.85 -5.33 -16.30
N VAL A 340 11.81 -6.10 -16.51
CA VAL A 340 11.74 -7.47 -16.00
C VAL A 340 12.73 -8.36 -16.74
N ASN A 341 13.53 -9.09 -15.99
CA ASN A 341 14.44 -10.08 -16.57
C ASN A 341 13.63 -11.23 -17.18
N PRO A 342 13.76 -11.48 -18.50
CA PRO A 342 12.93 -12.49 -19.18
C PRO A 342 13.22 -13.95 -18.78
N PHE A 343 14.28 -14.17 -17.99
CA PHE A 343 14.64 -15.52 -17.51
C PHE A 343 14.18 -15.78 -16.09
N THR A 344 14.08 -14.73 -15.27
CA THR A 344 13.69 -14.86 -13.86
C THR A 344 12.30 -14.31 -13.58
N GLY A 345 11.77 -13.47 -14.47
CA GLY A 345 10.51 -12.76 -14.23
C GLY A 345 10.58 -11.66 -13.16
N LEU A 346 11.76 -11.40 -12.60
CA LEU A 346 11.96 -10.38 -11.58
C LEU A 346 12.43 -9.07 -12.22
N PRO A 347 11.97 -7.90 -11.76
CA PRO A 347 12.45 -6.62 -12.22
C PRO A 347 13.92 -6.44 -11.81
N GLN A 348 14.71 -5.79 -12.66
CA GLN A 348 16.10 -5.52 -12.39
C GLN A 348 16.26 -4.12 -11.79
N PRO A 349 16.90 -3.99 -10.61
CA PRO A 349 17.22 -2.68 -10.08
C PRO A 349 18.15 -1.93 -11.03
N GLU A 350 17.85 -0.67 -11.31
CA GLU A 350 18.71 0.19 -12.10
C GLU A 350 18.93 1.56 -11.45
N PRO A 351 20.09 2.20 -11.68
CA PRO A 351 20.37 3.50 -11.09
C PRO A 351 19.35 4.56 -11.52
N VAL A 352 18.76 5.26 -10.54
CA VAL A 352 17.88 6.38 -10.81
C VAL A 352 18.67 7.52 -11.46
N SER A 353 18.07 8.22 -12.40
CA SER A 353 18.67 9.37 -13.06
C SER A 353 17.71 10.54 -13.15
N GLY A 354 18.27 11.76 -13.07
CA GLY A 354 17.51 13.00 -13.20
C GLY A 354 16.87 13.52 -11.91
N ILE A 355 16.89 12.74 -10.83
CA ILE A 355 16.48 13.15 -9.47
C ILE A 355 17.57 12.78 -8.46
N ASP A 356 17.47 13.29 -7.22
CA ASP A 356 18.44 12.96 -6.16
C ASP A 356 18.35 11.48 -5.78
N SER A 357 19.35 10.72 -6.19
CA SER A 357 19.44 9.28 -5.91
C SER A 357 19.47 8.93 -4.43
N ASN A 358 19.91 9.86 -3.55
CA ASN A 358 19.92 9.62 -2.11
C ASN A 358 18.52 9.57 -1.49
N CYS A 359 17.53 10.10 -2.17
CA CYS A 359 16.15 10.15 -1.69
C CYS A 359 15.31 8.93 -2.15
N VAL A 360 15.90 7.99 -2.86
CA VAL A 360 15.20 6.79 -3.33
C VAL A 360 15.78 5.55 -2.69
N LEU A 361 14.98 4.88 -1.87
CA LEU A 361 15.29 3.60 -1.26
C LEU A 361 14.32 2.54 -1.79
N VAL A 362 14.80 1.34 -2.08
CA VAL A 362 13.99 0.20 -2.50
C VAL A 362 14.51 -1.09 -1.88
N ILE A 363 13.64 -2.02 -1.54
CA ILE A 363 14.06 -3.39 -1.21
C ILE A 363 14.38 -4.11 -2.52
N ASP A 364 15.50 -4.82 -2.55
CA ASP A 364 15.92 -5.61 -3.72
C ASP A 364 14.79 -6.58 -4.12
N PRO A 365 14.30 -6.52 -5.37
CA PRO A 365 13.27 -7.46 -5.84
C PRO A 365 13.66 -8.94 -5.75
N ALA A 366 14.95 -9.25 -5.69
CA ALA A 366 15.42 -10.62 -5.53
C ALA A 366 15.46 -11.08 -4.06
N ALA A 367 15.24 -10.18 -3.10
CA ALA A 367 15.22 -10.53 -1.68
C ALA A 367 14.04 -11.47 -1.37
N GLN A 368 14.30 -12.50 -0.57
CA GLN A 368 13.33 -13.52 -0.18
C GLN A 368 13.26 -13.64 1.33
N LEU A 369 12.06 -13.81 1.87
CA LEU A 369 11.88 -14.20 3.27
C LEU A 369 12.24 -15.66 3.46
N THR A 370 13.05 -15.95 4.47
CA THR A 370 13.46 -17.33 4.81
C THR A 370 13.03 -17.68 6.22
N GLY A 371 12.52 -18.91 6.40
CA GLY A 371 12.09 -19.41 7.72
C GLY A 371 10.82 -18.76 8.27
N ALA A 372 9.98 -18.21 7.37
CA ALA A 372 8.71 -17.58 7.69
C ALA A 372 7.75 -17.82 6.51
N TYR A 373 6.49 -17.42 6.65
CA TYR A 373 5.52 -17.44 5.56
C TYR A 373 6.07 -16.66 4.34
N PRO A 374 6.11 -17.27 3.14
CA PRO A 374 6.96 -16.74 2.07
C PRO A 374 6.32 -15.60 1.25
N ILE A 375 5.01 -15.36 1.35
CA ILE A 375 4.31 -14.40 0.50
C ILE A 375 4.16 -13.07 1.25
N ALA A 376 5.05 -12.12 0.96
CA ALA A 376 5.04 -10.82 1.60
C ALA A 376 5.19 -9.68 0.59
N ALA A 377 4.65 -8.54 0.95
CA ALA A 377 4.79 -7.27 0.25
C ALA A 377 5.57 -6.27 1.10
N VAL A 378 6.23 -5.33 0.45
CA VAL A 378 6.71 -4.09 1.06
C VAL A 378 5.89 -2.94 0.51
N THR A 379 5.17 -2.24 1.38
CA THR A 379 4.54 -0.98 0.97
C THR A 379 5.55 0.15 1.11
N ASN A 380 5.64 1.00 0.10
CA ASN A 380 6.50 2.16 0.06
C ASN A 380 5.68 3.42 0.31
N LEU A 381 6.26 4.39 0.99
CA LEU A 381 5.75 5.74 1.05
C LEU A 381 6.52 6.59 0.04
N LEU A 382 5.76 7.23 -0.84
CA LEU A 382 6.27 8.06 -1.92
C LEU A 382 5.81 9.49 -1.70
N THR A 383 6.67 10.47 -1.98
CA THR A 383 6.33 11.88 -1.96
C THR A 383 7.32 12.71 -2.77
N TYR A 384 7.25 14.03 -2.67
CA TYR A 384 8.18 14.98 -3.26
C TYR A 384 9.17 15.50 -2.22
N THR A 385 10.26 16.09 -2.70
CA THR A 385 11.23 16.72 -1.80
C THR A 385 10.90 18.17 -1.50
N GLU A 386 10.11 18.85 -2.34
CA GLU A 386 9.78 20.27 -2.19
C GLU A 386 8.30 20.59 -2.49
N GLY A 387 7.90 21.80 -2.12
CA GLY A 387 6.59 22.35 -2.44
C GLY A 387 5.44 21.87 -1.55
N HIS A 388 5.72 21.28 -0.40
CA HIS A 388 4.71 20.94 0.60
C HIS A 388 4.25 22.15 1.38
N THR A 389 2.95 22.22 1.69
CA THR A 389 2.40 23.26 2.58
C THR A 389 2.88 23.04 4.02
N ASP A 390 2.91 21.79 4.45
CA ASP A 390 3.23 21.38 5.82
C ASP A 390 4.34 20.30 5.83
N PRO A 391 5.59 20.64 5.42
CA PRO A 391 6.65 19.66 5.26
C PRO A 391 7.06 19.00 6.59
N GLN A 392 6.94 19.69 7.73
CA GLN A 392 7.24 19.10 9.02
C GLN A 392 6.21 18.03 9.39
N ALA A 393 4.92 18.31 9.24
CA ALA A 393 3.88 17.32 9.50
C ALA A 393 4.03 16.08 8.60
N LEU A 394 4.48 16.27 7.36
CA LEU A 394 4.77 15.14 6.47
C LEU A 394 5.94 14.30 6.96
N LYS A 395 7.04 14.92 7.44
CA LYS A 395 8.16 14.19 8.08
C LYS A 395 7.70 13.40 9.30
N ASP A 396 6.89 14.03 10.14
CA ASP A 396 6.34 13.41 11.35
C ASP A 396 5.41 12.22 11.00
N LEU A 397 4.63 12.34 9.91
CA LEU A 397 3.84 11.22 9.40
C LEU A 397 4.73 10.08 8.91
N VAL A 398 5.76 10.37 8.09
CA VAL A 398 6.70 9.35 7.62
C VAL A 398 7.35 8.65 8.81
N ASP A 399 7.89 9.39 9.79
CA ASP A 399 8.50 8.79 10.99
C ASP A 399 7.49 7.92 11.77
N THR A 400 6.26 8.39 11.94
CA THR A 400 5.20 7.61 12.60
C THR A 400 4.93 6.31 11.86
N VAL A 401 4.93 6.32 10.51
CA VAL A 401 4.72 5.12 9.69
C VAL A 401 5.89 4.16 9.83
N VAL A 402 7.13 4.62 9.70
CA VAL A 402 8.30 3.73 9.59
C VAL A 402 8.93 3.35 10.94
N ASN A 403 8.89 4.22 11.95
CA ASN A 403 9.54 4.04 13.26
C ASN A 403 8.59 4.13 14.45
N GLY A 404 7.40 4.71 14.29
CA GLY A 404 6.48 4.99 15.40
C GLY A 404 6.13 3.73 16.21
N ASN A 405 5.65 3.94 17.40
CA ASN A 405 5.22 2.89 18.33
C ASN A 405 3.76 2.45 18.15
N SER A 406 3.19 2.68 16.99
CA SER A 406 1.83 2.24 16.68
C SER A 406 1.70 0.72 16.70
N THR A 407 0.55 0.24 17.15
CA THR A 407 0.16 -1.17 17.11
C THR A 407 -0.29 -1.52 15.70
N LEU A 408 0.41 -2.44 15.07
CA LEU A 408 0.06 -2.91 13.74
C LEU A 408 -0.90 -4.10 13.83
N PRO A 409 -1.88 -4.21 12.93
CA PRO A 409 -2.70 -5.41 12.81
C PRO A 409 -1.85 -6.65 12.48
N THR A 410 -2.36 -7.84 12.81
CA THR A 410 -1.73 -9.10 12.40
C THR A 410 -1.54 -9.12 10.89
N GLY A 411 -0.37 -9.52 10.44
CA GLY A 411 0.03 -9.52 9.03
C GLY A 411 0.82 -8.28 8.60
N PHE A 412 1.00 -7.30 9.49
CA PHE A 412 1.90 -6.18 9.25
C PHE A 412 3.10 -6.20 10.19
N ALA A 413 4.22 -5.71 9.70
CA ALA A 413 5.42 -5.51 10.51
C ALA A 413 6.19 -4.26 10.07
N ARG A 414 6.91 -3.66 11.02
CA ARG A 414 7.89 -2.63 10.69
C ARG A 414 9.13 -3.28 10.11
N LEU A 415 9.72 -2.60 9.13
CA LEU A 415 10.95 -3.04 8.53
C LEU A 415 12.15 -2.60 9.41
N ALA A 416 13.20 -3.40 9.44
CA ALA A 416 14.46 -3.04 10.13
C ALA A 416 15.10 -1.76 9.55
N THR A 417 14.70 -1.39 8.34
CA THR A 417 15.15 -0.18 7.62
C THR A 417 14.45 1.11 8.07
N GLY A 418 13.51 1.06 9.01
CA GLY A 418 12.69 2.20 9.42
C GLY A 418 13.49 3.44 9.83
N ALA A 419 14.56 3.27 10.64
CA ALA A 419 15.43 4.39 11.03
C ALA A 419 16.13 5.05 9.83
N THR A 420 16.54 4.27 8.84
CA THR A 420 17.12 4.79 7.59
C THR A 420 16.07 5.53 6.78
N ALA A 421 14.88 4.99 6.67
CA ALA A 421 13.75 5.59 5.96
C ALA A 421 13.35 6.95 6.56
N SER A 422 13.22 7.04 7.89
CA SER A 422 12.95 8.29 8.61
C SER A 422 14.04 9.33 8.39
N SER A 423 15.32 8.95 8.54
CA SER A 423 16.45 9.84 8.29
C SER A 423 16.48 10.36 6.84
N LYS A 424 16.05 9.56 5.87
CA LYS A 424 15.92 10.02 4.48
C LYS A 424 14.80 11.04 4.31
N ALA A 425 13.65 10.83 4.93
CA ALA A 425 12.56 11.81 4.91
C ALA A 425 13.03 13.14 5.51
N ASP A 426 13.71 13.11 6.65
CA ASP A 426 14.24 14.31 7.31
C ASP A 426 15.19 15.12 6.43
N THR A 427 16.05 14.44 5.69
CA THR A 427 17.06 15.09 4.85
C THR A 427 16.53 15.52 3.48
N CYS A 428 15.62 14.75 2.89
CA CYS A 428 15.13 14.95 1.55
C CYS A 428 13.93 15.91 1.49
N ILE A 429 13.00 15.84 2.43
CA ILE A 429 11.88 16.79 2.47
C ILE A 429 12.38 18.14 2.98
N LYS A 430 12.29 19.19 2.16
CA LYS A 430 12.73 20.53 2.50
C LYS A 430 11.65 21.28 3.27
N THR A 431 12.08 21.97 4.33
CA THR A 431 11.19 22.79 5.17
C THR A 431 11.20 24.26 4.77
N ASP A 432 12.16 24.67 3.95
CA ASP A 432 12.32 26.04 3.47
C ASP A 432 12.08 26.09 1.95
N ALA A 433 11.02 26.76 1.54
CA ALA A 433 10.75 27.17 0.17
C ALA A 433 10.85 28.69 0.05
#